data_c120db169e7e635f1159dfe2e8a97359
#
_entry.id   c120db169e7e635f1159dfe2e8a97359
#
_cell.length_a   1.000
_cell.length_b   1.000
_cell.length_c   1.000
_cell.angle_alpha   90.00
_cell.angle_beta   90.00
_cell.angle_gamma   90.00
#
_symmetry.space_group_name_H-M   'P 1'
#
loop_
_entity.id
_entity.type
_entity.pdbx_description
1 polymer ?
#
loop_
_entity_poly.entity_id
_entity_poly.type
_entity_poly.pdbx_seq_one_letter_code
_entity_poly.pdbx_strand_id
1 'polypeptide(L)'
;MHQPDYGNISPRELKDRLDAAEGPVLLDVREPWEFEAARIEGSKLVPMGELPGRVSELDPAAETVVICHHGSRSAYVAQALARAGFGNVLNLEGGLDAYAHADPSVPRY
;
A
#
# COMPACT_ATOMS: atom_id res chain seq x y z
N MET A 1 9.43 -3.32 25.79
CA MET A 1 9.44 -2.12 24.97
C MET A 1 8.54 -2.32 23.76
N HIS A 2 7.68 -1.38 23.51
CA HIS A 2 6.75 -1.46 22.40
C HIS A 2 7.18 -0.55 21.26
N GLN A 3 7.16 -1.05 20.04
CA GLN A 3 7.39 -0.24 18.85
C GLN A 3 6.08 0.00 18.14
N PRO A 4 5.91 1.19 17.52
CA PRO A 4 4.77 1.40 16.64
C PRO A 4 4.77 0.35 15.53
N ASP A 5 3.63 -0.25 15.30
CA ASP A 5 3.50 -1.34 14.36
C ASP A 5 2.53 -0.99 13.25
N TYR A 6 2.72 -1.64 12.13
CA TYR A 6 1.72 -1.72 11.09
C TYR A 6 1.14 -3.13 11.08
N GLY A 7 -0.05 -3.26 10.50
CA GLY A 7 -0.65 -4.57 10.28
C GLY A 7 -0.36 -5.07 8.87
N ASN A 8 -0.91 -6.23 8.56
CA ASN A 8 -0.81 -6.81 7.23
C ASN A 8 -2.20 -7.10 6.70
N ILE A 9 -2.35 -7.04 5.38
CA ILE A 9 -3.58 -7.44 4.73
C ILE A 9 -3.21 -8.38 3.58
N SER A 10 -3.97 -9.48 3.43
CA SER A 10 -3.72 -10.41 2.34
C SER A 10 -4.30 -9.87 1.04
N PRO A 11 -3.80 -10.34 -0.13
CA PRO A 11 -4.40 -9.97 -1.40
C PRO A 11 -5.89 -10.25 -1.46
N ARG A 12 -6.32 -11.38 -0.93
CA ARG A 12 -7.74 -11.77 -0.96
C ARG A 12 -8.59 -10.85 -0.10
N GLU A 13 -8.11 -10.52 1.09
CA GLU A 13 -8.84 -9.60 1.96
C GLU A 13 -9.00 -8.23 1.30
N LEU A 14 -7.92 -7.73 0.71
CA LEU A 14 -7.99 -6.43 0.04
C LEU A 14 -8.95 -6.48 -1.15
N LYS A 15 -8.86 -7.53 -1.97
CA LYS A 15 -9.74 -7.69 -3.13
C LYS A 15 -11.21 -7.69 -2.69
N ASP A 16 -11.53 -8.45 -1.64
CA ASP A 16 -12.90 -8.55 -1.15
C ASP A 16 -13.40 -7.19 -0.63
N ARG A 17 -12.55 -6.45 0.05
CA ARG A 17 -12.93 -5.12 0.55
C ARG A 17 -13.15 -4.13 -0.59
N LEU A 18 -12.30 -4.15 -1.61
CA LEU A 18 -12.47 -3.27 -2.76
C LEU A 18 -13.71 -3.64 -3.56
N ASP A 19 -14.02 -4.93 -3.70
CA ASP A 19 -15.23 -5.38 -4.37
C ASP A 19 -16.49 -4.93 -3.62
N ALA A 20 -16.39 -4.84 -2.30
CA ALA A 20 -17.50 -4.36 -1.45
C ALA A 20 -17.54 -2.82 -1.37
N ALA A 21 -16.72 -2.13 -2.14
CA ALA A 21 -16.60 -0.67 -2.13
C ALA A 21 -16.21 -0.11 -0.76
N GLU A 22 -15.49 -0.88 0.05
CA GLU A 22 -14.92 -0.42 1.31
C GLU A 22 -13.54 0.17 1.01
N GLY A 23 -13.36 1.44 1.30
CA GLY A 23 -12.24 2.16 0.76
C GLY A 23 -11.13 2.52 1.72
N PRO A 24 -10.12 1.67 1.98
CA PRO A 24 -8.88 2.18 2.53
C PRO A 24 -8.19 3.05 1.48
N VAL A 25 -7.34 3.95 1.93
CA VAL A 25 -6.43 4.66 1.02
C VAL A 25 -5.41 3.64 0.51
N LEU A 26 -5.22 3.60 -0.80
CA LEU A 26 -4.20 2.73 -1.40
C LEU A 26 -2.99 3.59 -1.74
N LEU A 27 -1.89 3.36 -1.04
CA LEU A 27 -0.65 4.12 -1.22
C LEU A 27 0.38 3.25 -1.94
N ASP A 28 0.63 3.56 -3.20
CA ASP A 28 1.60 2.83 -4.02
C ASP A 28 2.94 3.55 -3.94
N VAL A 29 3.97 2.86 -3.45
CA VAL A 29 5.28 3.46 -3.22
C VAL A 29 6.33 2.99 -4.22
N ARG A 30 5.87 2.42 -5.34
CA ARG A 30 6.74 1.96 -6.42
C ARG A 30 7.19 3.14 -7.29
N GLU A 31 7.99 2.83 -8.31
CA GLU A 31 8.42 3.82 -9.29
C GLU A 31 7.33 4.09 -10.31
N PRO A 32 7.34 5.27 -10.95
CA PRO A 32 6.31 5.59 -11.96
C PRO A 32 6.17 4.58 -13.08
N TRP A 33 7.29 4.00 -13.55
CA TRP A 33 7.22 3.02 -14.64
C TRP A 33 6.52 1.74 -14.21
N GLU A 34 6.66 1.36 -12.93
CA GLU A 34 5.95 0.20 -12.39
C GLU A 34 4.45 0.47 -12.33
N PHE A 35 4.10 1.67 -11.90
CA PHE A 35 2.71 2.07 -11.77
C PHE A 35 2.02 2.13 -13.15
N GLU A 36 2.73 2.54 -14.17
CA GLU A 36 2.19 2.52 -15.53
C GLU A 36 2.01 1.09 -16.05
N ALA A 37 2.92 0.19 -15.69
CA ALA A 37 2.85 -1.21 -16.15
C ALA A 37 1.66 -1.94 -15.53
N ALA A 38 1.40 -1.73 -14.26
CA ALA A 38 0.29 -2.38 -13.54
C ALA A 38 0.01 -1.65 -12.24
N ARG A 39 -1.25 -1.57 -11.86
CA ARG A 39 -1.66 -0.93 -10.59
C ARG A 39 -3.06 -1.37 -10.20
N ILE A 40 -3.40 -1.13 -8.94
CA ILE A 40 -4.79 -1.23 -8.49
C ILE A 40 -5.42 0.13 -8.75
N GLU A 41 -6.56 0.16 -9.43
CA GLU A 41 -7.24 1.42 -9.70
C GLU A 41 -7.62 2.14 -8.40
N GLY A 42 -7.47 3.45 -8.41
CA GLY A 42 -7.72 4.28 -7.23
C GLY A 42 -6.52 4.45 -6.33
N SER A 43 -5.38 3.83 -6.66
CA SER A 43 -4.16 4.01 -5.88
C SER A 43 -3.55 5.40 -6.09
N LYS A 44 -2.98 5.95 -5.01
CA LYS A 44 -2.20 7.18 -5.07
C LYS A 44 -0.73 6.80 -5.14
N LEU A 45 -0.06 7.23 -6.19
CA LEU A 45 1.37 6.98 -6.36
C LEU A 45 2.18 8.03 -5.62
N VAL A 46 2.99 7.59 -4.66
CA VAL A 46 4.02 8.41 -4.03
C VAL A 46 5.25 7.52 -3.94
N PRO A 47 6.18 7.63 -4.91
CA PRO A 47 7.39 6.80 -4.87
C PRO A 47 8.10 6.91 -3.53
N MET A 48 8.64 5.80 -3.05
CA MET A 48 9.24 5.74 -1.72
C MET A 48 10.27 6.84 -1.49
N GLY A 49 11.07 7.17 -2.52
CA GLY A 49 12.08 8.22 -2.40
C GLY A 49 11.51 9.63 -2.29
N GLU A 50 10.26 9.84 -2.69
CA GLU A 50 9.61 11.15 -2.60
C GLU A 50 8.77 11.30 -1.33
N LEU A 51 8.55 10.20 -0.61
CA LEU A 51 7.61 10.20 0.50
C LEU A 51 7.94 11.22 1.60
N PRO A 52 9.21 11.40 2.02
CA PRO A 52 9.50 12.38 3.06
C PRO A 52 9.02 13.80 2.72
N GLY A 53 9.09 14.17 1.45
CA GLY A 53 8.63 15.49 1.01
C GLY A 53 7.13 15.58 0.73
N ARG A 54 6.44 14.44 0.76
CA ARG A 54 5.02 14.36 0.35
C ARG A 54 4.12 13.75 1.42
N VAL A 55 4.67 13.42 2.58
CA VAL A 55 3.88 12.77 3.65
C VAL A 55 2.71 13.65 4.10
N SER A 56 2.84 14.96 3.97
CA SER A 56 1.76 15.89 4.32
C SER A 56 0.53 15.77 3.41
N GLU A 57 0.66 15.10 2.26
CA GLU A 57 -0.47 14.83 1.38
C GLU A 57 -1.36 13.69 1.91
N LEU A 58 -0.90 12.99 2.94
CA LEU A 58 -1.59 11.82 3.49
C LEU A 58 -2.29 12.16 4.79
N ASP A 59 -3.37 11.45 5.07
CA ASP A 59 -4.14 11.61 6.31
C ASP A 59 -3.74 10.55 7.33
N PRO A 60 -3.08 10.93 8.45
CA PRO A 60 -2.66 9.95 9.46
C PRO A 60 -3.81 9.21 10.13
N ALA A 61 -5.03 9.75 10.06
CA ALA A 61 -6.20 9.10 10.65
C ALA A 61 -6.88 8.11 9.70
N ALA A 62 -6.55 8.15 8.41
CA ALA A 62 -7.18 7.27 7.44
C ALA A 62 -6.51 5.89 7.46
N GLU A 63 -7.32 4.86 7.21
CA GLU A 63 -6.77 3.53 7.00
C GLU A 63 -6.02 3.51 5.68
N THR A 64 -4.74 3.13 5.70
CA THR A 64 -3.85 3.20 4.55
C THR A 64 -3.24 1.83 4.30
N VAL A 65 -3.42 1.32 3.09
CA VAL A 65 -2.75 0.09 2.62
C VAL A 65 -1.58 0.50 1.75
N VAL A 66 -0.38 0.08 2.14
CA VAL A 66 0.86 0.42 1.42
C VAL A 66 1.21 -0.72 0.46
N ILE A 67 1.50 -0.37 -0.79
CA ILE A 67 1.66 -1.32 -1.88
C ILE A 67 3.01 -1.14 -2.55
N CYS A 68 3.74 -2.25 -2.75
CA CYS A 68 4.89 -2.28 -3.66
C CYS A 68 4.84 -3.56 -4.49
N HIS A 69 5.95 -3.94 -5.15
CA HIS A 69 5.91 -5.11 -6.04
C HIS A 69 5.80 -6.44 -5.27
N HIS A 70 6.65 -6.64 -4.25
CA HIS A 70 6.69 -7.89 -3.49
C HIS A 70 6.42 -7.73 -1.99
N GLY A 71 6.23 -6.51 -1.50
CA GLY A 71 5.91 -6.27 -0.10
C GLY A 71 7.05 -5.76 0.77
N SER A 72 8.29 -5.70 0.28
CA SER A 72 9.43 -5.26 1.10
C SER A 72 9.56 -3.75 1.21
N ARG A 73 9.47 -3.03 0.09
CA ARG A 73 9.49 -1.55 0.11
C ARG A 73 8.31 -1.02 0.92
N SER A 74 7.13 -1.63 0.71
CA SER A 74 5.92 -1.20 1.41
C SER A 74 5.98 -1.50 2.89
N ALA A 75 6.61 -2.59 3.32
CA ALA A 75 6.80 -2.88 4.73
C ALA A 75 7.66 -1.81 5.40
N TYR A 76 8.74 -1.40 4.73
CA TYR A 76 9.59 -0.33 5.23
C TYR A 76 8.82 0.98 5.39
N VAL A 77 8.05 1.33 4.37
CA VAL A 77 7.22 2.55 4.40
C VAL A 77 6.14 2.45 5.46
N ALA A 78 5.48 1.31 5.57
CA ALA A 78 4.42 1.11 6.57
C ALA A 78 4.97 1.33 7.98
N GLN A 79 6.16 0.83 8.27
CA GLN A 79 6.79 1.04 9.57
C GLN A 79 7.12 2.51 9.80
N ALA A 80 7.65 3.19 8.79
CA ALA A 80 7.98 4.61 8.89
C ALA A 80 6.71 5.45 9.14
N LEU A 81 5.62 5.15 8.46
CA LEU A 81 4.36 5.85 8.68
C LEU A 81 3.80 5.61 10.08
N ALA A 82 3.86 4.37 10.55
CA ALA A 82 3.40 4.05 11.91
C ALA A 82 4.21 4.84 12.95
N ARG A 83 5.52 4.93 12.76
CA ARG A 83 6.38 5.70 13.65
C ARG A 83 6.11 7.20 13.58
N ALA A 84 5.60 7.67 12.45
CA ALA A 84 5.24 9.08 12.27
C ALA A 84 3.85 9.42 12.79
N GLY A 85 3.16 8.46 13.41
CA GLY A 85 1.86 8.72 14.03
C GLY A 85 0.65 8.26 13.22
N PHE A 86 0.86 7.58 12.10
CA PHE A 86 -0.25 7.00 11.34
C PHE A 86 -0.83 5.83 12.13
N GLY A 87 -2.11 5.92 12.48
CA GLY A 87 -2.73 4.98 13.42
C GLY A 87 -3.27 3.70 12.80
N ASN A 88 -3.38 3.63 11.48
CA ASN A 88 -4.00 2.47 10.84
C ASN A 88 -3.35 2.18 9.50
N VAL A 89 -2.19 1.54 9.54
CA VAL A 89 -1.38 1.25 8.34
C VAL A 89 -1.28 -0.25 8.15
N LEU A 90 -1.54 -0.69 6.94
CA LEU A 90 -1.46 -2.11 6.56
C LEU A 90 -0.49 -2.26 5.40
N ASN A 91 0.32 -3.32 5.45
CA ASN A 91 1.18 -3.70 4.34
C ASN A 91 0.47 -4.77 3.52
N LEU A 92 0.39 -4.59 2.20
CA LEU A 92 -0.16 -5.61 1.32
C LEU A 92 0.84 -6.76 1.20
N GLU A 93 0.51 -7.89 1.79
CA GLU A 93 1.39 -9.06 1.81
C GLU A 93 1.67 -9.57 0.40
N GLY A 94 2.95 -9.78 0.10
CA GLY A 94 3.37 -10.23 -1.22
C GLY A 94 3.27 -9.17 -2.30
N GLY A 95 2.80 -7.97 -1.99
CA GLY A 95 2.71 -6.85 -2.90
C GLY A 95 1.76 -7.05 -4.06
N LEU A 96 1.91 -6.22 -5.07
CA LEU A 96 1.07 -6.27 -6.25
C LEU A 96 1.22 -7.60 -7.01
N ASP A 97 2.42 -8.19 -6.96
CA ASP A 97 2.65 -9.48 -7.61
C ASP A 97 1.71 -10.56 -7.06
N ALA A 98 1.58 -10.64 -5.73
CA ALA A 98 0.65 -11.58 -5.12
C ALA A 98 -0.81 -11.18 -5.36
N TYR A 99 -1.08 -9.86 -5.32
CA TYR A 99 -2.45 -9.38 -5.53
C TYR A 99 -2.97 -9.73 -6.93
N ALA A 100 -2.11 -9.72 -7.95
CA ALA A 100 -2.50 -10.05 -9.31
C ALA A 100 -3.02 -11.48 -9.45
N HIS A 101 -2.66 -12.39 -8.53
CA HIS A 101 -3.21 -13.73 -8.52
C HIS A 101 -4.67 -13.75 -8.05
N ALA A 102 -5.05 -12.82 -7.19
CA ALA A 102 -6.42 -12.70 -6.69
C ALA A 102 -7.29 -11.83 -7.59
N ASP A 103 -6.67 -11.00 -8.41
CA ASP A 103 -7.38 -10.05 -9.27
C ASP A 103 -6.80 -10.09 -10.69
N PRO A 104 -7.39 -10.91 -11.58
CA PRO A 104 -6.89 -11.05 -12.95
C PRO A 104 -6.92 -9.77 -13.79
N SER A 105 -7.65 -8.73 -13.35
CA SER A 105 -7.68 -7.45 -14.06
C SER A 105 -6.38 -6.68 -13.87
N VAL A 106 -5.55 -7.05 -12.91
CA VAL A 106 -4.26 -6.41 -12.65
C VAL A 106 -3.16 -7.20 -13.38
N PRO A 107 -2.48 -6.57 -14.35
CA PRO A 107 -1.41 -7.26 -15.07
C PRO A 107 -0.23 -7.58 -14.16
N ARG A 108 0.52 -8.59 -14.53
CA ARG A 108 1.81 -8.90 -13.91
C ARG A 108 2.94 -8.28 -14.73
N TYR A 109 3.99 -7.86 -14.05
CA TYR A 109 5.12 -7.23 -14.75
C TYR A 109 6.46 -7.69 -14.18
#